data_324c758ad4d2fa489a0300b68202b2a9
#
_entry.id   324c758ad4d2fa489a0300b68202b2a9
#
_cell.length_a   1.000
_cell.length_b   1.000
_cell.length_c   1.000
_cell.angle_alpha   90.00
_cell.angle_beta   90.00
_cell.angle_gamma   90.00
#
_symmetry.space_group_name_H-M   'P 1'
#
loop_
_entity.id
_entity.type
_entity.pdbx_description
1 polymer ?
#
loop_
_entity_poly.entity_id
_entity_poly.type
_entity_poly.pdbx_seq_one_letter_code
_entity_poly.pdbx_strand_id
1 'polypeptide(L)'
;MDKLKDYTDEMATAHLEDGQIINRIEVTVLTQNVPFAGTDAKVFLNCGALGTFFLKTPGEDDFEMGDIKTYIFETNFTLGDLRKTTIELGHDNTGKNPGWCVSGFRMQIKLQGPDILYLYKLWGGIGWLAKDEAPFYSTVIELQEGAK
;
A
#
# COMPACT_ATOMS: atom_id res chain seq x y z
N MET A 1 -0.08 -14.74 -6.22
CA MET A 1 -1.28 -14.07 -5.68
C MET A 1 -2.13 -14.99 -4.83
N ASP A 2 -2.33 -16.21 -5.27
CA ASP A 2 -3.19 -17.12 -4.52
C ASP A 2 -2.73 -17.33 -3.08
N LYS A 3 -1.43 -17.46 -2.88
CA LYS A 3 -0.90 -17.63 -1.53
C LYS A 3 -1.15 -16.44 -0.63
N LEU A 4 -1.08 -15.23 -1.19
CA LEU A 4 -1.38 -14.03 -0.41
C LEU A 4 -2.88 -13.96 -0.10
N LYS A 5 -3.70 -14.42 -1.02
CA LYS A 5 -5.15 -14.45 -0.82
C LYS A 5 -5.55 -15.45 0.26
N ASP A 6 -4.93 -16.62 0.23
CA ASP A 6 -5.19 -17.65 1.25
C ASP A 6 -4.75 -17.15 2.63
N TYR A 7 -3.62 -16.46 2.66
CA TYR A 7 -3.08 -15.87 3.87
C TYR A 7 -4.06 -14.87 4.49
N THR A 8 -4.81 -14.16 3.64
CA THR A 8 -5.80 -13.18 4.06
C THR A 8 -6.84 -13.77 5.00
N ASP A 9 -7.29 -14.97 4.70
CA ASP A 9 -8.37 -15.60 5.47
C ASP A 9 -8.00 -15.83 6.93
N GLU A 10 -6.72 -16.06 7.21
CA GLU A 10 -6.26 -16.30 8.57
C GLU A 10 -5.84 -15.02 9.30
N MET A 11 -5.40 -14.01 8.54
CA MET A 11 -4.80 -12.80 9.10
C MET A 11 -5.71 -11.59 8.96
N ALA A 12 -6.96 -11.85 8.64
CA ALA A 12 -7.94 -10.78 8.40
C ALA A 12 -8.21 -9.95 9.64
N THR A 13 -8.56 -8.70 9.43
CA THR A 13 -8.83 -7.74 10.49
C THR A 13 -10.31 -7.54 10.77
N ALA A 14 -11.19 -8.19 10.01
CA ALA A 14 -12.62 -7.93 10.07
C ALA A 14 -13.24 -8.12 11.46
N HIS A 15 -12.70 -9.04 12.26
CA HIS A 15 -13.20 -9.35 13.61
C HIS A 15 -12.46 -8.58 14.70
N LEU A 16 -11.50 -7.75 14.35
CA LEU A 16 -10.77 -6.94 15.32
C LEU A 16 -11.58 -5.69 15.67
N GLU A 17 -11.36 -5.16 16.86
CA GLU A 17 -12.15 -4.04 17.36
C GLU A 17 -11.57 -2.68 16.97
N ASP A 18 -12.45 -1.72 16.75
CA ASP A 18 -12.09 -0.37 16.31
C ASP A 18 -11.18 0.37 17.28
N GLY A 19 -11.31 0.08 18.57
CA GLY A 19 -10.53 0.78 19.59
C GLY A 19 -9.08 0.33 19.71
N GLN A 20 -8.69 -0.73 19.02
CA GLN A 20 -7.33 -1.22 19.11
C GLN A 20 -6.36 -0.28 18.42
N ILE A 21 -5.22 -0.02 19.04
CA ILE A 21 -4.22 0.90 18.53
C ILE A 21 -3.29 0.18 17.57
N ILE A 22 -3.10 0.81 16.41
CA ILE A 22 -2.13 0.37 15.41
C ILE A 22 -0.84 1.12 15.67
N ASN A 23 0.23 0.40 16.01
CA ASN A 23 1.51 1.04 16.29
C ASN A 23 2.50 0.91 15.13
N ARG A 24 2.14 0.17 14.08
CA ARG A 24 2.99 0.04 12.89
C ARG A 24 2.16 -0.41 11.70
N ILE A 25 2.46 0.16 10.54
CA ILE A 25 1.94 -0.34 9.27
C ILE A 25 3.11 -0.76 8.40
N GLU A 26 2.91 -1.82 7.62
CA GLU A 26 3.90 -2.29 6.66
C GLU A 26 3.24 -2.37 5.29
N VAL A 27 3.80 -1.64 4.35
CA VAL A 27 3.26 -1.50 3.00
C VAL A 27 4.23 -2.16 2.03
N THR A 28 3.76 -3.15 1.29
CA THR A 28 4.55 -3.83 0.27
C THR A 28 3.96 -3.51 -1.09
N VAL A 29 4.81 -3.07 -2.00
CA VAL A 29 4.41 -2.66 -3.35
C VAL A 29 5.21 -3.45 -4.37
N LEU A 30 4.52 -3.96 -5.37
CA LEU A 30 5.12 -4.74 -6.46
C LEU A 30 5.04 -3.93 -7.75
N THR A 31 6.19 -3.54 -8.29
CA THR A 31 6.27 -2.92 -9.61
C THR A 31 6.29 -4.00 -10.66
N GLN A 32 5.45 -3.87 -11.67
CA GLN A 32 5.32 -4.88 -12.73
C GLN A 32 6.66 -5.13 -13.41
N ASN A 33 6.91 -6.37 -13.79
CA ASN A 33 8.14 -6.74 -14.49
C ASN A 33 7.94 -6.64 -16.00
N VAL A 34 7.66 -5.42 -16.46
CA VAL A 34 7.54 -5.12 -17.89
C VAL A 34 8.35 -3.86 -18.20
N PRO A 35 8.76 -3.65 -19.45
CA PRO A 35 9.56 -2.47 -19.80
C PRO A 35 8.86 -1.17 -19.40
N PHE A 36 9.65 -0.25 -18.87
CA PHE A 36 9.19 1.08 -18.44
C PHE A 36 8.19 1.09 -17.30
N ALA A 37 8.06 -0.01 -16.56
CA ALA A 37 7.12 -0.09 -15.43
C ALA A 37 7.56 0.75 -14.23
N GLY A 38 8.86 0.97 -14.05
CA GLY A 38 9.38 1.72 -12.90
C GLY A 38 9.08 3.21 -12.96
N THR A 39 9.16 3.88 -11.81
CA THR A 39 8.92 5.33 -11.75
C THR A 39 10.03 6.05 -11.01
N ASP A 40 10.32 7.29 -11.46
CA ASP A 40 11.21 8.22 -10.78
C ASP A 40 10.44 9.24 -9.95
N ALA A 41 9.12 9.19 -9.98
CA ALA A 41 8.27 10.12 -9.25
C ALA A 41 8.28 9.81 -7.75
N LYS A 42 7.80 10.78 -6.96
CA LYS A 42 7.60 10.56 -5.53
C LYS A 42 6.32 9.77 -5.34
N VAL A 43 6.44 8.60 -4.72
CA VAL A 43 5.32 7.70 -4.49
C VAL A 43 4.80 7.91 -3.07
N PHE A 44 3.48 7.91 -2.93
CA PHE A 44 2.86 8.15 -1.63
C PHE A 44 1.67 7.22 -1.39
N LEU A 45 1.37 7.06 -0.11
CA LEU A 45 0.15 6.41 0.35
C LEU A 45 -0.62 7.46 1.15
N ASN A 46 -1.74 7.91 0.62
CA ASN A 46 -2.56 8.93 1.26
C ASN A 46 -3.66 8.26 2.07
N CYS A 47 -3.63 8.47 3.38
CA CYS A 47 -4.61 7.91 4.30
C CYS A 47 -5.52 8.99 4.88
N GLY A 48 -5.86 9.99 4.08
CA GLY A 48 -6.78 11.04 4.49
C GLY A 48 -6.32 11.80 5.72
N ALA A 49 -7.20 11.90 6.71
CA ALA A 49 -6.90 12.64 7.94
C ALA A 49 -5.74 12.05 8.74
N LEU A 50 -5.41 10.78 8.51
CA LEU A 50 -4.29 10.13 9.20
C LEU A 50 -2.93 10.51 8.62
N GLY A 51 -2.91 11.15 7.47
CA GLY A 51 -1.69 11.67 6.86
C GLY A 51 -1.30 10.96 5.57
N THR A 52 -0.20 11.44 5.00
CA THR A 52 0.37 10.89 3.78
C THR A 52 1.72 10.28 4.12
N PHE A 53 1.90 9.03 3.70
CA PHE A 53 3.15 8.31 3.92
C PHE A 53 3.91 8.24 2.60
N PHE A 54 5.15 8.73 2.59
CA PHE A 54 5.97 8.67 1.39
C PHE A 54 6.77 7.39 1.37
N LEU A 55 6.66 6.65 0.27
CA LEU A 55 7.30 5.34 0.12
C LEU A 55 8.67 5.56 -0.51
N LYS A 56 9.69 5.60 0.32
CA LYS A 56 11.05 5.89 -0.13
C LYS A 56 12.07 5.18 0.74
N THR A 57 13.02 4.51 0.10
CA THR A 57 14.18 3.94 0.77
C THR A 57 15.34 4.91 0.60
N PRO A 58 15.88 5.49 1.68
CA PRO A 58 16.97 6.44 1.56
C PRO A 58 18.17 5.85 0.81
N GLY A 59 18.65 6.59 -0.20
CA GLY A 59 19.82 6.20 -0.96
C GLY A 59 19.59 5.13 -2.01
N GLU A 60 18.33 4.72 -2.25
CA GLU A 60 18.02 3.71 -3.25
C GLU A 60 17.05 4.25 -4.31
N ASP A 61 17.12 3.65 -5.50
CA ASP A 61 16.16 3.88 -6.55
C ASP A 61 15.02 2.88 -6.37
N ASP A 62 13.94 3.34 -5.76
CA ASP A 62 12.79 2.49 -5.52
C ASP A 62 11.91 2.36 -6.77
N PHE A 63 11.06 1.34 -6.78
CA PHE A 63 10.04 1.13 -7.81
C PHE A 63 10.60 0.92 -9.20
N GLU A 64 11.74 0.25 -9.28
CA GLU A 64 12.27 -0.18 -10.57
C GLU A 64 11.52 -1.40 -11.08
N MET A 65 11.60 -1.66 -12.38
CA MET A 65 10.93 -2.79 -13.01
C MET A 65 11.19 -4.09 -12.23
N GLY A 66 10.11 -4.74 -11.82
CA GLY A 66 10.19 -6.01 -11.09
C GLY A 66 10.45 -5.88 -9.60
N ASP A 67 10.59 -4.67 -9.06
CA ASP A 67 10.88 -4.48 -7.66
C ASP A 67 9.73 -4.90 -6.76
N ILE A 68 10.11 -5.47 -5.62
CA ILE A 68 9.19 -5.73 -4.50
C ILE A 68 9.81 -5.00 -3.31
N LYS A 69 9.12 -3.97 -2.83
CA LYS A 69 9.62 -3.13 -1.74
C LYS A 69 8.63 -3.06 -0.60
N THR A 70 9.14 -3.14 0.63
CA THR A 70 8.33 -3.00 1.84
C THR A 70 8.76 -1.77 2.60
N TYR A 71 7.78 -0.98 3.02
CA TYR A 71 7.99 0.27 3.77
C TYR A 71 7.29 0.14 5.11
N ILE A 72 8.00 0.51 6.18
CA ILE A 72 7.51 0.37 7.54
C ILE A 72 7.36 1.75 8.14
N PHE A 73 6.17 2.02 8.69
CA PHE A 73 5.88 3.29 9.34
C PHE A 73 5.35 3.05 10.75
N GLU A 74 5.89 3.79 11.70
CA GLU A 74 5.35 3.76 13.06
C GLU A 74 4.16 4.67 13.13
N THR A 75 3.11 4.23 13.80
CA THR A 75 1.84 4.93 13.83
C THR A 75 1.29 4.93 15.25
N ASN A 76 0.22 5.71 15.44
CA ASN A 76 -0.42 5.85 16.75
C ASN A 76 -1.90 6.20 16.58
N PHE A 77 -2.58 5.51 15.71
CA PHE A 77 -4.02 5.71 15.52
C PHE A 77 -4.73 4.38 15.69
N THR A 78 -6.05 4.43 15.85
CA THR A 78 -6.83 3.22 16.08
C THR A 78 -7.21 2.55 14.77
N LEU A 79 -7.58 1.29 14.86
CA LEU A 79 -8.10 0.55 13.72
C LEU A 79 -9.38 1.23 13.19
N GLY A 80 -10.22 1.74 14.09
CA GLY A 80 -11.41 2.48 13.71
C GLY A 80 -11.08 3.73 12.89
N ASP A 81 -10.02 4.44 13.25
CA ASP A 81 -9.56 5.60 12.49
C ASP A 81 -9.18 5.19 11.07
N LEU A 82 -8.45 4.09 10.95
CA LEU A 82 -8.02 3.60 9.64
C LEU A 82 -9.22 3.15 8.80
N ARG A 83 -10.18 2.48 9.41
CA ARG A 83 -11.38 1.99 8.73
C ARG A 83 -12.24 3.10 8.15
N LYS A 84 -12.17 4.29 8.72
CA LYS A 84 -12.95 5.45 8.27
C LYS A 84 -12.32 6.18 7.11
N THR A 85 -11.09 5.85 6.77
CA THR A 85 -10.35 6.60 5.76
C THR A 85 -10.25 5.82 4.46
N THR A 86 -10.14 6.57 3.37
CA THR A 86 -9.86 6.02 2.06
C THR A 86 -8.34 5.98 1.87
N ILE A 87 -7.85 4.88 1.36
CA ILE A 87 -6.41 4.70 1.12
C ILE A 87 -6.15 4.87 -0.37
N GLU A 88 -5.27 5.81 -0.70
CA GLU A 88 -4.94 6.12 -2.09
C GLU A 88 -3.45 5.93 -2.31
N LEU A 89 -3.10 5.09 -3.29
CA LEU A 89 -1.73 4.90 -3.73
C LEU A 89 -1.49 5.74 -4.96
N GLY A 90 -0.41 6.49 -5.00
CA GLY A 90 -0.15 7.32 -6.15
C GLY A 90 1.27 7.88 -6.20
N HIS A 91 1.48 8.75 -7.18
CA HIS A 91 2.74 9.47 -7.34
C HIS A 91 2.45 10.90 -7.80
N ASP A 92 3.47 11.76 -7.71
CA ASP A 92 3.31 13.17 -8.02
C ASP A 92 3.70 13.56 -9.45
N ASN A 93 3.95 12.58 -10.30
CA ASN A 93 4.30 12.79 -11.71
C ASN A 93 5.59 13.61 -11.90
N THR A 94 6.51 13.55 -10.95
CA THR A 94 7.80 14.23 -11.07
C THR A 94 8.87 13.28 -11.62
N GLY A 95 10.04 13.82 -11.98
CA GLY A 95 11.13 13.02 -12.50
C GLY A 95 11.04 12.82 -14.00
N LYS A 96 11.97 12.04 -14.54
CA LYS A 96 12.07 11.83 -15.98
C LYS A 96 11.09 10.81 -16.53
N ASN A 97 10.83 9.77 -15.76
CA ASN A 97 9.96 8.67 -16.18
C ASN A 97 8.96 8.40 -15.07
N PRO A 98 7.94 9.27 -14.92
CA PRO A 98 7.03 9.16 -13.79
C PRO A 98 5.97 8.08 -13.92
N GLY A 99 5.62 7.64 -15.13
CA GLY A 99 4.63 6.58 -15.31
C GLY A 99 5.06 5.30 -14.58
N TRP A 100 4.12 4.67 -13.91
CA TRP A 100 4.41 3.54 -13.02
C TRP A 100 3.36 2.45 -13.18
N CYS A 101 3.82 1.24 -13.47
CA CYS A 101 2.93 0.09 -13.59
C CYS A 101 3.02 -0.77 -12.33
N VAL A 102 1.95 -0.79 -11.56
CA VAL A 102 1.89 -1.48 -10.28
C VAL A 102 1.18 -2.81 -10.45
N SER A 103 1.83 -3.89 -10.07
CA SER A 103 1.21 -5.21 -10.15
C SER A 103 0.53 -5.63 -8.86
N GLY A 104 0.91 -5.06 -7.75
CA GLY A 104 0.30 -5.44 -6.48
C GLY A 104 0.61 -4.51 -5.34
N PHE A 105 -0.23 -4.58 -4.32
CA PHE A 105 -0.14 -3.79 -3.11
C PHE A 105 -0.60 -4.63 -1.94
N ARG A 106 0.12 -4.56 -0.84
CA ARG A 106 -0.27 -5.22 0.41
C ARG A 106 0.00 -4.29 1.58
N MET A 107 -0.99 -4.12 2.44
CA MET A 107 -0.85 -3.34 3.66
C MET A 107 -1.13 -4.24 4.84
N GLN A 108 -0.17 -4.33 5.74
CA GLN A 108 -0.30 -5.07 6.98
C GLN A 108 -0.23 -4.11 8.16
N ILE A 109 -0.89 -4.47 9.25
CA ILE A 109 -0.91 -3.66 10.46
C ILE A 109 -0.44 -4.49 11.64
N LYS A 110 0.26 -3.84 12.57
CA LYS A 110 0.62 -4.42 13.86
C LYS A 110 -0.11 -3.64 14.95
N LEU A 111 -0.88 -4.35 15.75
CA LEU A 111 -1.58 -3.74 16.88
C LEU A 111 -0.64 -3.62 18.06
N GLN A 112 -0.96 -2.70 18.96
CA GLN A 112 -0.26 -2.59 20.22
C GLN A 112 -0.49 -3.87 21.04
N GLY A 113 0.59 -4.47 21.51
CA GLY A 113 0.54 -5.72 22.25
C GLY A 113 1.26 -6.84 21.50
N PRO A 114 0.55 -7.90 21.09
CA PRO A 114 1.18 -9.06 20.47
C PRO A 114 1.96 -8.71 19.21
N ASP A 115 3.06 -9.41 18.97
CA ASP A 115 3.87 -9.23 17.78
C ASP A 115 3.28 -10.02 16.62
N ILE A 116 2.15 -9.55 16.13
CA ILE A 116 1.40 -10.19 15.05
C ILE A 116 1.10 -9.14 13.99
N LEU A 117 1.37 -9.49 12.72
CA LEU A 117 0.99 -8.67 11.59
C LEU A 117 -0.31 -9.19 11.00
N TYR A 118 -1.28 -8.30 10.87
CA TYR A 118 -2.56 -8.63 10.27
C TYR A 118 -2.64 -8.03 8.88
N LEU A 119 -3.15 -8.79 7.94
CA LEU A 119 -3.37 -8.29 6.59
C LEU A 119 -4.60 -7.36 6.59
N TYR A 120 -4.39 -6.12 6.20
CA TYR A 120 -5.47 -5.13 6.16
C TYR A 120 -6.00 -4.91 4.75
N LYS A 121 -5.12 -4.66 3.78
CA LYS A 121 -5.49 -4.45 2.39
C LYS A 121 -4.60 -5.27 1.47
N LEU A 122 -5.20 -5.82 0.43
CA LEU A 122 -4.48 -6.57 -0.59
C LEU A 122 -5.10 -6.24 -1.94
N TRP A 123 -4.30 -5.81 -2.89
CA TRP A 123 -4.77 -5.51 -4.24
C TRP A 123 -3.76 -5.99 -5.26
N GLY A 124 -4.25 -6.67 -6.29
CA GLY A 124 -3.44 -7.08 -7.43
C GLY A 124 -3.97 -6.44 -8.71
N GLY A 125 -3.08 -6.31 -9.69
CA GLY A 125 -3.49 -5.87 -11.01
C GLY A 125 -3.90 -4.39 -11.09
N ILE A 126 -3.23 -3.52 -10.32
CA ILE A 126 -3.54 -2.09 -10.34
C ILE A 126 -3.30 -1.49 -11.73
N GLY A 127 -2.17 -1.83 -12.36
CA GLY A 127 -1.85 -1.35 -13.70
C GLY A 127 -1.09 -0.05 -13.72
N TRP A 128 -1.22 0.68 -14.80
CA TRP A 128 -0.46 1.91 -15.02
C TRP A 128 -1.06 3.10 -14.29
N LEU A 129 -0.21 3.81 -13.57
CA LEU A 129 -0.48 5.11 -12.99
C LEU A 129 0.38 6.10 -13.77
N ALA A 130 -0.21 6.76 -14.76
CA ALA A 130 0.53 7.59 -15.70
C ALA A 130 -0.30 8.77 -16.15
N LYS A 131 0.40 9.78 -16.67
CA LYS A 131 -0.23 11.04 -17.06
C LYS A 131 -1.37 10.87 -18.08
N ASP A 132 -1.19 9.94 -19.02
CA ASP A 132 -2.12 9.82 -20.15
C ASP A 132 -3.08 8.65 -20.05
N GLU A 133 -3.08 7.95 -18.92
CA GLU A 133 -3.95 6.79 -18.73
C GLU A 133 -4.71 6.88 -17.40
N ALA A 134 -6.01 6.67 -17.44
CA ALA A 134 -6.79 6.54 -16.20
C ALA A 134 -6.35 5.28 -15.46
N PRO A 135 -6.27 5.32 -14.12
CA PRO A 135 -6.66 6.40 -13.20
C PRO A 135 -5.64 7.54 -13.05
N PHE A 136 -4.77 7.72 -13.99
CA PHE A 136 -3.76 8.78 -14.04
C PHE A 136 -2.69 8.57 -12.98
N TYR A 137 -2.53 9.50 -12.03
CA TYR A 137 -1.39 9.43 -11.09
C TYR A 137 -1.63 8.57 -9.86
N SER A 138 -2.88 8.28 -9.56
CA SER A 138 -3.19 7.56 -8.33
C SER A 138 -4.45 6.75 -8.45
N THR A 139 -4.61 5.80 -7.53
CA THR A 139 -5.82 5.00 -7.44
C THR A 139 -6.17 4.76 -5.98
N VAL A 140 -7.45 4.71 -5.72
CA VAL A 140 -7.97 4.37 -4.39
C VAL A 140 -7.92 2.86 -4.22
N ILE A 141 -7.34 2.43 -3.11
CA ILE A 141 -7.31 1.01 -2.76
C ILE A 141 -8.59 0.69 -2.02
N GLU A 142 -9.52 0.11 -2.73
CA GLU A 142 -10.86 -0.17 -2.20
C GLU A 142 -11.05 -1.59 -1.72
N LEU A 143 -10.00 -2.35 -1.61
CA LEU A 143 -10.08 -3.71 -1.16
C LEU A 143 -10.84 -3.81 0.14
N GLN A 144 -11.60 -4.87 0.24
CA GLN A 144 -12.31 -5.17 1.46
C GLN A 144 -11.31 -5.40 2.58
N GLU A 145 -11.66 -4.92 3.75
CA GLU A 145 -10.88 -5.15 4.93
C GLU A 145 -10.93 -6.63 5.29
N GLY A 146 -9.77 -7.27 5.30
CA GLY A 146 -9.69 -8.68 5.59
C GLY A 146 -10.43 -9.53 4.58
N ALA A 147 -10.56 -10.82 4.89
CA ALA A 147 -11.30 -11.75 4.05
C ALA A 147 -12.79 -11.64 4.33
N LYS A 148 -13.54 -11.86 3.32
CA LYS A 148 -14.99 -11.89 3.44
C LYS A 148 -15.51 -13.29 3.29
#